data_64f98551ca4c9a0f8589177b7824c3ca
#
_entry.id   64f98551ca4c9a0f8589177b7824c3ca
#
_cell.length_a   1.000
_cell.length_b   1.000
_cell.length_c   1.000
_cell.angle_alpha   90.00
_cell.angle_beta   90.00
_cell.angle_gamma   90.00
#
_symmetry.space_group_name_H-M   'P 1'
#
loop_
_entity.id
_entity.type
_entity.pdbx_description
1 polymer ?
#
loop_
_entity_poly.entity_id
_entity_poly.type
_entity_poly.pdbx_seq_one_letter_code
_entity_poly.pdbx_strand_id
1 'polypeptide(L)'
;MGNDKKIGAYYAPTGGLPPQTQLLTDRAMFTEAYAVIPKGTFSDIVTSFLPFWDQTRLWVIARGGSDRAELDDGAEGVIFVVEGEVTITLAGESHTLTEGGYAYLPPKSGWTLRNAGAATARFHWVRKAYEYVEGLDAPNPLFLNEKDIKPTEMPGTNGAWATTRFVDPSDLRHDMHCTIVTFEPGGVIPFAETHVMEHGLYVLEGKAVYRLNQDWVEVEAGDFMWLRAFCPQACYAGGPGKFRYLLYKDVNRHMKLAHHSRL
;
A
#
# COMPACT_ATOMS: atom_id res chain seq x y z
N MET A 1 13.96 23.76 -5.16
CA MET A 1 13.70 23.89 -3.72
C MET A 1 13.50 22.50 -3.20
N GLY A 2 14.22 22.11 -2.18
CA GLY A 2 14.07 20.80 -1.56
C GLY A 2 12.65 20.63 -1.05
N ASN A 3 12.14 19.44 -1.14
CA ASN A 3 10.82 19.13 -0.62
C ASN A 3 10.87 19.13 0.91
N ASP A 4 10.32 20.17 1.52
CA ASP A 4 10.38 20.41 2.96
C ASP A 4 9.32 19.62 3.77
N LYS A 5 8.69 18.62 3.17
CA LYS A 5 7.79 17.72 3.90
C LYS A 5 8.49 16.83 4.91
N LYS A 6 9.77 17.03 5.02
CA LYS A 6 10.60 16.38 5.99
C LYS A 6 10.14 16.71 7.40
N ILE A 7 9.79 15.72 8.13
CA ILE A 7 9.31 15.88 9.48
C ILE A 7 9.73 14.68 10.28
N GLY A 8 10.25 14.93 11.45
CA GLY A 8 10.59 13.89 12.36
C GLY A 8 11.74 13.01 11.92
N ALA A 9 11.66 11.76 12.25
CA ALA A 9 12.79 10.88 12.33
C ALA A 9 13.35 10.46 10.98
N TYR A 10 12.54 10.42 9.94
CA TYR A 10 12.97 9.87 8.69
C TYR A 10 12.30 10.51 7.47
N TYR A 11 13.13 10.85 6.50
CA TYR A 11 12.70 11.45 5.25
C TYR A 11 13.57 10.98 4.10
N ALA A 12 12.96 10.45 3.04
CA ALA A 12 13.67 10.06 1.85
C ALA A 12 13.92 11.28 0.95
N PRO A 13 15.17 11.60 0.64
CA PRO A 13 15.47 12.72 -0.24
C PRO A 13 15.03 12.44 -1.67
N THR A 14 14.73 13.49 -2.40
CA THR A 14 14.44 13.43 -3.83
C THR A 14 15.63 12.86 -4.58
N GLY A 15 15.42 11.80 -5.33
CA GLY A 15 16.44 11.20 -6.20
C GLY A 15 17.28 10.08 -5.60
N GLY A 16 16.97 9.59 -4.40
CA GLY A 16 17.69 8.45 -3.88
C GLY A 16 17.06 7.81 -2.65
N LEU A 17 16.67 6.57 -2.76
CA LEU A 17 16.24 5.78 -1.63
C LEU A 17 17.33 4.90 -1.01
N PRO A 18 18.33 4.40 -1.75
CA PRO A 18 19.11 3.27 -1.26
C PRO A 18 19.65 3.39 0.16
N PRO A 19 20.28 4.48 0.56
CA PRO A 19 20.79 4.59 1.93
C PRO A 19 19.71 4.61 3.00
N GLN A 20 18.60 5.30 2.71
CA GLN A 20 17.48 5.40 3.65
C GLN A 20 16.70 4.10 3.75
N THR A 21 16.49 3.44 2.61
CA THR A 21 15.87 2.11 2.59
C THR A 21 16.71 1.12 3.38
N GLN A 22 18.02 1.15 3.20
CA GLN A 22 18.92 0.29 3.95
C GLN A 22 18.82 0.54 5.47
N LEU A 23 18.77 1.80 5.87
CA LEU A 23 18.58 2.14 7.29
C LEU A 23 17.25 1.62 7.84
N LEU A 24 16.16 1.76 7.06
CA LEU A 24 14.86 1.26 7.46
C LEU A 24 14.86 -0.25 7.64
N THR A 25 15.51 -0.99 6.74
CA THR A 25 15.57 -2.45 6.82
C THR A 25 16.51 -2.96 7.88
N ASP A 26 17.66 -2.32 8.09
CA ASP A 26 18.73 -2.86 8.95
C ASP A 26 18.69 -2.32 10.38
N ARG A 27 18.36 -1.04 10.55
CA ARG A 27 18.48 -0.37 11.86
C ARG A 27 17.27 0.46 12.22
N ALA A 28 16.78 1.26 11.31
CA ALA A 28 15.75 2.26 11.60
C ALA A 28 14.42 1.62 11.99
N MET A 29 14.21 0.36 11.65
CA MET A 29 13.04 -0.41 12.11
C MET A 29 12.83 -0.39 13.61
N PHE A 30 13.90 -0.21 14.39
CA PHE A 30 13.83 -0.20 15.85
C PHE A 30 13.83 1.20 16.46
N THR A 31 14.30 2.17 15.71
CA THR A 31 14.43 3.56 16.19
C THR A 31 13.43 4.50 15.53
N GLU A 32 13.13 4.28 14.26
CA GLU A 32 12.24 5.11 13.48
C GLU A 32 10.81 4.60 13.52
N ALA A 33 9.87 5.50 13.71
CA ALA A 33 8.46 5.16 13.81
C ALA A 33 7.73 5.25 12.46
N TYR A 34 8.26 6.05 11.54
CA TYR A 34 7.65 6.26 10.23
C TYR A 34 8.65 6.78 9.19
N ALA A 35 8.24 6.76 7.92
CA ALA A 35 8.91 7.46 6.83
C ALA A 35 7.88 8.15 5.93
N VAL A 36 8.29 9.26 5.32
CA VAL A 36 7.50 9.95 4.28
C VAL A 36 8.34 10.06 3.02
N ILE A 37 7.79 9.60 1.91
CA ILE A 37 8.39 9.72 0.59
C ILE A 37 7.53 10.69 -0.23
N PRO A 38 8.05 11.88 -0.57
CA PRO A 38 7.28 12.88 -1.29
C PRO A 38 6.89 12.42 -2.70
N LYS A 39 5.82 12.99 -3.22
CA LYS A 39 5.39 12.79 -4.60
C LYS A 39 6.52 13.05 -5.60
N GLY A 40 6.53 12.29 -6.67
CA GLY A 40 7.57 12.34 -7.71
C GLY A 40 8.83 11.54 -7.37
N THR A 41 9.06 11.22 -6.11
CA THR A 41 10.16 10.36 -5.68
C THR A 41 9.75 8.89 -5.67
N PHE A 42 8.55 8.60 -5.18
CA PHE A 42 8.04 7.22 -5.06
C PHE A 42 7.77 6.55 -6.41
N SER A 43 7.48 7.31 -7.46
CA SER A 43 7.00 6.78 -8.74
C SER A 43 7.98 5.86 -9.47
N ASP A 44 9.27 5.97 -9.19
CA ASP A 44 10.33 5.27 -9.93
C ASP A 44 11.11 4.28 -9.05
N ILE A 45 10.61 3.99 -7.86
CA ILE A 45 11.36 3.30 -6.85
C ILE A 45 10.61 2.07 -6.36
N VAL A 46 11.31 0.95 -6.34
CA VAL A 46 10.92 -0.21 -5.52
C VAL A 46 11.18 0.15 -4.08
N THR A 47 10.14 0.09 -3.27
CA THR A 47 10.22 0.42 -1.86
C THR A 47 10.15 -0.85 -1.04
N SER A 48 11.27 -1.23 -0.43
CA SER A 48 11.37 -2.36 0.48
C SER A 48 11.68 -1.82 1.87
N PHE A 49 10.71 -1.81 2.76
CA PHE A 49 10.86 -1.33 4.14
C PHE A 49 11.09 -2.44 5.13
N LEU A 50 10.57 -3.62 4.82
CA LEU A 50 10.81 -4.84 5.57
C LEU A 50 11.34 -5.92 4.65
N PRO A 51 12.01 -6.95 5.18
CA PRO A 51 12.49 -8.07 4.37
C PRO A 51 11.40 -8.82 3.60
N PHE A 52 10.12 -8.58 3.92
CA PHE A 52 8.98 -9.28 3.33
C PHE A 52 7.94 -8.34 2.68
N TRP A 53 8.17 -7.01 2.69
CA TRP A 53 7.30 -6.04 2.02
C TRP A 53 8.01 -5.37 0.87
N ASP A 54 7.40 -5.41 -0.29
CA ASP A 54 7.78 -4.60 -1.44
C ASP A 54 6.56 -3.85 -1.95
N GLN A 55 6.70 -2.56 -2.14
CA GLN A 55 5.72 -1.78 -2.88
C GLN A 55 6.39 -0.98 -3.97
N THR A 56 5.86 -1.09 -5.17
CA THR A 56 6.37 -0.41 -6.35
C THR A 56 5.21 0.25 -7.08
N ARG A 57 5.40 1.49 -7.52
CA ARG A 57 4.55 2.10 -8.53
C ARG A 57 5.18 1.89 -9.89
N LEU A 58 4.47 1.19 -10.75
CA LEU A 58 4.93 0.81 -12.06
C LEU A 58 4.09 1.46 -13.15
N TRP A 59 4.70 1.60 -14.33
CA TRP A 59 3.97 1.90 -15.55
C TRP A 59 4.38 0.90 -16.63
N VAL A 60 3.46 0.65 -17.52
CA VAL A 60 3.70 -0.17 -18.71
C VAL A 60 3.21 0.58 -19.93
N ILE A 61 4.12 0.76 -20.91
CA ILE A 61 3.79 1.45 -22.16
C ILE A 61 2.74 0.67 -22.94
N ALA A 62 2.07 1.35 -23.89
CA ALA A 62 1.13 0.72 -24.79
C ALA A 62 1.74 -0.52 -25.45
N ARG A 63 1.00 -1.63 -25.45
CA ARG A 63 1.40 -2.96 -25.96
C ARG A 63 2.64 -3.56 -25.29
N GLY A 64 3.07 -3.00 -24.16
CA GLY A 64 4.14 -3.54 -23.33
C GLY A 64 3.66 -4.62 -22.37
N GLY A 65 4.59 -5.19 -21.63
CA GLY A 65 4.30 -6.20 -20.60
C GLY A 65 5.29 -7.37 -20.63
N SER A 66 4.92 -8.47 -19.99
CA SER A 66 5.73 -9.68 -19.90
C SER A 66 4.96 -10.90 -20.40
N ASP A 67 5.62 -11.72 -21.19
CA ASP A 67 5.14 -13.06 -21.61
C ASP A 67 5.63 -14.17 -20.67
N ARG A 68 6.51 -13.81 -19.77
CA ARG A 68 7.09 -14.72 -18.78
C ARG A 68 6.36 -14.55 -17.47
N ALA A 69 5.91 -15.67 -16.91
CA ALA A 69 5.26 -15.66 -15.59
C ALA A 69 6.19 -15.07 -14.52
N GLU A 70 5.58 -14.44 -13.54
CA GLU A 70 6.28 -13.96 -12.36
C GLU A 70 6.94 -15.13 -11.63
N LEU A 71 8.08 -14.87 -11.01
CA LEU A 71 8.80 -15.88 -10.24
C LEU A 71 8.00 -16.29 -9.02
N ASP A 72 7.94 -17.60 -8.78
CA ASP A 72 7.39 -18.14 -7.54
C ASP A 72 8.47 -18.09 -6.45
N ASP A 73 8.45 -17.02 -5.69
CA ASP A 73 9.29 -16.82 -4.50
C ASP A 73 8.51 -16.96 -3.20
N GLY A 74 7.28 -17.47 -3.27
CA GLY A 74 6.38 -17.61 -2.12
C GLY A 74 5.70 -16.31 -1.70
N ALA A 75 5.83 -15.25 -2.48
CA ALA A 75 5.13 -13.99 -2.23
C ALA A 75 3.70 -14.02 -2.78
N GLU A 76 2.80 -13.38 -2.07
CA GLU A 76 1.52 -12.94 -2.58
C GLU A 76 1.63 -11.52 -3.14
N GLY A 77 0.70 -11.08 -3.95
CA GLY A 77 0.74 -9.76 -4.55
C GLY A 77 -0.63 -9.12 -4.68
N VAL A 78 -0.64 -7.81 -4.67
CA VAL A 78 -1.79 -6.99 -5.07
C VAL A 78 -1.37 -6.06 -6.20
N ILE A 79 -2.16 -6.02 -7.25
CA ILE A 79 -2.09 -5.01 -8.31
C ILE A 79 -3.26 -4.06 -8.14
N PHE A 80 -2.99 -2.75 -8.11
CA PHE A 80 -4.02 -1.71 -8.11
C PHE A 80 -3.76 -0.70 -9.21
N VAL A 81 -4.68 -0.58 -10.16
CA VAL A 81 -4.53 0.29 -11.34
C VAL A 81 -4.99 1.70 -11.01
N VAL A 82 -4.10 2.67 -11.21
CA VAL A 82 -4.38 4.10 -10.98
C VAL A 82 -4.64 4.88 -12.26
N GLU A 83 -4.21 4.36 -13.41
CA GLU A 83 -4.41 4.99 -14.72
C GLU A 83 -4.32 3.96 -15.84
N GLY A 84 -5.21 4.07 -16.83
CA GLY A 84 -5.20 3.19 -18.01
C GLY A 84 -5.76 1.81 -17.72
N GLU A 85 -5.24 0.80 -18.44
CA GLU A 85 -5.69 -0.58 -18.29
C GLU A 85 -4.52 -1.56 -18.39
N VAL A 86 -4.62 -2.67 -17.67
CA VAL A 86 -3.70 -3.80 -17.78
C VAL A 86 -4.50 -5.10 -17.83
N THR A 87 -3.98 -6.08 -18.56
CA THR A 87 -4.53 -7.44 -18.59
C THR A 87 -3.58 -8.37 -17.84
N ILE A 88 -4.10 -9.06 -16.84
CA ILE A 88 -3.41 -10.10 -16.09
C ILE A 88 -3.90 -11.45 -16.62
N THR A 89 -2.98 -12.30 -17.01
CA THR A 89 -3.29 -13.69 -17.40
C THR A 89 -2.76 -14.63 -16.33
N LEU A 90 -3.65 -15.44 -15.78
CA LEU A 90 -3.39 -16.41 -14.73
C LEU A 90 -4.06 -17.73 -15.08
N ALA A 91 -3.32 -18.85 -15.03
CA ALA A 91 -3.84 -20.18 -15.36
C ALA A 91 -4.58 -20.28 -16.71
N GLY A 92 -4.19 -19.45 -17.69
CA GLY A 92 -4.79 -19.39 -19.02
C GLY A 92 -6.03 -18.48 -19.13
N GLU A 93 -6.52 -17.92 -18.03
CA GLU A 93 -7.61 -16.95 -18.02
C GLU A 93 -7.06 -15.52 -17.97
N SER A 94 -7.68 -14.62 -18.73
CA SER A 94 -7.25 -13.23 -18.84
C SER A 94 -8.30 -12.30 -18.20
N HIS A 95 -7.82 -11.41 -17.32
CA HIS A 95 -8.62 -10.43 -16.61
C HIS A 95 -8.11 -9.03 -16.91
N THR A 96 -8.95 -8.17 -17.46
CA THR A 96 -8.60 -6.77 -17.73
C THR A 96 -9.00 -5.89 -16.55
N LEU A 97 -8.04 -5.18 -16.01
CA LEU A 97 -8.22 -4.20 -14.94
C LEU A 97 -8.08 -2.81 -15.54
N THR A 98 -9.06 -1.97 -15.31
CA THR A 98 -9.05 -0.54 -15.63
C THR A 98 -8.76 0.28 -14.38
N GLU A 99 -8.77 1.60 -14.46
CA GLU A 99 -8.64 2.48 -13.29
C GLU A 99 -9.56 2.05 -12.13
N GLY A 100 -9.00 2.00 -10.92
CA GLY A 100 -9.65 1.43 -9.74
C GLY A 100 -9.67 -0.11 -9.71
N GLY A 101 -9.10 -0.76 -10.72
CA GLY A 101 -8.99 -2.21 -10.81
C GLY A 101 -8.04 -2.78 -9.77
N TYR A 102 -8.46 -3.85 -9.15
CA TYR A 102 -7.76 -4.57 -8.08
C TYR A 102 -7.59 -6.03 -8.46
N ALA A 103 -6.39 -6.57 -8.29
CA ALA A 103 -6.16 -8.01 -8.32
C ALA A 103 -5.41 -8.45 -7.06
N TYR A 104 -5.88 -9.53 -6.43
CA TYR A 104 -5.10 -10.29 -5.47
C TYR A 104 -4.54 -11.54 -6.17
N LEU A 105 -3.25 -11.73 -6.06
CA LEU A 105 -2.49 -12.80 -6.70
C LEU A 105 -1.85 -13.65 -5.59
N PRO A 106 -2.34 -14.86 -5.34
CA PRO A 106 -1.84 -15.71 -4.27
C PRO A 106 -0.40 -16.19 -4.56
N PRO A 107 0.33 -16.65 -3.53
CA PRO A 107 1.64 -17.25 -3.71
C PRO A 107 1.53 -18.48 -4.63
N LYS A 108 2.63 -18.80 -5.34
CA LYS A 108 2.74 -19.92 -6.28
C LYS A 108 1.82 -19.83 -7.50
N SER A 109 1.30 -18.66 -7.78
CA SER A 109 0.52 -18.40 -8.99
C SER A 109 1.41 -17.79 -10.07
N GLY A 110 1.65 -18.52 -11.13
CA GLY A 110 2.33 -17.99 -12.32
C GLY A 110 1.36 -17.08 -13.08
N TRP A 111 1.64 -15.78 -13.14
CA TRP A 111 0.84 -14.80 -13.85
C TRP A 111 1.70 -13.90 -14.73
N THR A 112 1.08 -13.33 -15.75
CA THR A 112 1.70 -12.34 -16.63
C THR A 112 0.86 -11.09 -16.68
N LEU A 113 1.47 -9.94 -16.99
CA LEU A 113 0.78 -8.67 -17.12
C LEU A 113 1.12 -8.02 -18.46
N ARG A 114 0.09 -7.55 -19.17
CA ARG A 114 0.22 -6.81 -20.41
C ARG A 114 -0.67 -5.57 -20.40
N ASN A 115 -0.19 -4.53 -21.07
CA ASN A 115 -1.00 -3.40 -21.46
C ASN A 115 -1.40 -3.58 -22.92
N ALA A 116 -2.64 -4.00 -23.16
CA ALA A 116 -3.19 -4.13 -24.54
C ALA A 116 -3.70 -2.79 -25.09
N GLY A 117 -3.81 -1.77 -24.25
CA GLY A 117 -4.33 -0.45 -24.59
C GLY A 117 -3.38 0.39 -25.44
N ALA A 118 -3.88 1.54 -25.90
CA ALA A 118 -3.13 2.50 -26.72
C ALA A 118 -2.35 3.55 -25.90
N ALA A 119 -2.62 3.65 -24.60
CA ALA A 119 -1.97 4.58 -23.68
C ALA A 119 -1.12 3.83 -22.64
N THR A 120 -0.22 4.54 -21.98
CA THR A 120 0.53 4.01 -20.84
C THR A 120 -0.43 3.76 -19.67
N ALA A 121 -0.30 2.60 -19.04
CA ALA A 121 -0.99 2.27 -17.79
C ALA A 121 -0.04 2.47 -16.60
N ARG A 122 -0.62 2.88 -15.46
CA ARG A 122 0.09 3.02 -14.18
C ARG A 122 -0.64 2.23 -13.11
N PHE A 123 0.13 1.52 -12.27
CA PHE A 123 -0.42 0.70 -11.21
C PHE A 123 0.55 0.59 -10.03
N HIS A 124 0.01 0.29 -8.86
CA HIS A 124 0.78 -0.14 -7.71
C HIS A 124 0.87 -1.66 -7.69
N TRP A 125 2.02 -2.15 -7.36
CA TRP A 125 2.26 -3.56 -7.07
C TRP A 125 2.79 -3.67 -5.65
N VAL A 126 2.02 -4.29 -4.78
CA VAL A 126 2.37 -4.58 -3.39
C VAL A 126 2.62 -6.07 -3.27
N ARG A 127 3.76 -6.46 -2.72
CA ARG A 127 4.16 -7.86 -2.51
C ARG A 127 4.51 -8.09 -1.06
N LYS A 128 4.19 -9.25 -0.57
CA LYS A 128 4.56 -9.72 0.75
C LYS A 128 4.84 -11.22 0.71
N ALA A 129 5.86 -11.69 1.42
CA ALA A 129 6.04 -13.11 1.66
C ALA A 129 4.82 -13.66 2.41
N TYR A 130 4.14 -14.64 1.81
CA TYR A 130 2.94 -15.24 2.41
C TYR A 130 3.34 -16.19 3.53
N GLU A 131 2.74 -16.01 4.71
CA GLU A 131 2.96 -16.89 5.85
C GLU A 131 1.88 -17.98 5.90
N TYR A 132 2.26 -19.20 5.56
CA TYR A 132 1.36 -20.36 5.60
C TYR A 132 1.00 -20.73 7.03
N VAL A 133 -0.26 -21.09 7.22
CA VAL A 133 -0.80 -21.61 8.49
C VAL A 133 -1.32 -23.01 8.25
N GLU A 134 -1.00 -23.93 9.15
CA GLU A 134 -1.47 -25.31 9.08
C GLU A 134 -3.00 -25.37 9.07
N GLY A 135 -3.56 -26.09 8.12
CA GLY A 135 -5.01 -26.22 7.94
C GLY A 135 -5.70 -25.07 7.24
N LEU A 136 -4.97 -24.06 6.76
CA LEU A 136 -5.50 -22.98 5.94
C LEU A 136 -4.81 -22.94 4.57
N ASP A 137 -5.59 -23.08 3.52
CA ASP A 137 -5.10 -22.87 2.16
C ASP A 137 -4.94 -21.35 1.89
N ALA A 138 -4.01 -20.99 0.99
CA ALA A 138 -3.91 -19.62 0.51
C ALA A 138 -5.23 -19.20 -0.18
N PRO A 139 -5.62 -17.91 -0.11
CA PRO A 139 -6.81 -17.42 -0.79
C PRO A 139 -6.74 -17.64 -2.30
N ASN A 140 -7.91 -17.76 -2.94
CA ASN A 140 -7.98 -17.79 -4.39
C ASN A 140 -7.66 -16.41 -5.01
N PRO A 141 -7.21 -16.36 -6.27
CA PRO A 141 -7.09 -15.11 -7.01
C PRO A 141 -8.39 -14.33 -7.00
N LEU A 142 -8.30 -13.01 -6.96
CA LEU A 142 -9.45 -12.12 -6.93
C LEU A 142 -9.23 -10.96 -7.90
N PHE A 143 -10.24 -10.65 -8.71
CA PHE A 143 -10.24 -9.54 -9.66
C PHE A 143 -11.49 -8.71 -9.48
N LEU A 144 -11.32 -7.44 -9.09
CA LEU A 144 -12.41 -6.53 -8.72
C LEU A 144 -12.15 -5.13 -9.28
N ASN A 145 -13.14 -4.24 -9.13
CA ASN A 145 -12.91 -2.80 -9.30
C ASN A 145 -13.51 -2.06 -8.10
N GLU A 146 -12.84 -1.02 -7.61
CA GLU A 146 -13.29 -0.24 -6.44
C GLU A 146 -14.70 0.33 -6.60
N LYS A 147 -15.08 0.71 -7.83
CA LYS A 147 -16.41 1.27 -8.14
C LYS A 147 -17.57 0.30 -7.88
N ASP A 148 -17.30 -1.00 -7.88
CA ASP A 148 -18.29 -2.05 -7.70
C ASP A 148 -18.41 -2.45 -6.20
N ILE A 149 -17.63 -1.82 -5.33
CA ILE A 149 -17.58 -2.13 -3.91
C ILE A 149 -18.15 -0.98 -3.10
N LYS A 150 -19.18 -1.25 -2.32
CA LYS A 150 -19.73 -0.26 -1.39
C LYS A 150 -18.75 -0.03 -0.24
N PRO A 151 -18.26 1.19 -0.02
CA PRO A 151 -17.43 1.49 1.14
C PRO A 151 -18.17 1.22 2.45
N THR A 152 -17.44 0.75 3.44
CA THR A 152 -17.92 0.59 4.81
C THR A 152 -17.61 1.85 5.61
N GLU A 153 -18.63 2.53 6.09
CA GLU A 153 -18.47 3.70 6.93
C GLU A 153 -17.91 3.33 8.31
N MET A 154 -17.04 4.18 8.82
CA MET A 154 -16.55 4.06 10.20
C MET A 154 -17.67 4.48 11.14
N PRO A 155 -18.01 3.66 12.14
CA PRO A 155 -19.07 4.00 13.09
C PRO A 155 -18.84 5.36 13.78
N GLY A 156 -19.93 6.14 13.90
CA GLY A 156 -19.91 7.43 14.58
C GLY A 156 -19.31 8.59 13.80
N THR A 157 -18.99 8.41 12.50
CA THR A 157 -18.39 9.47 11.67
C THR A 157 -19.37 10.12 10.70
N ASN A 158 -20.62 9.68 10.66
CA ASN A 158 -21.66 10.20 9.75
C ASN A 158 -21.20 10.22 8.27
N GLY A 159 -20.51 9.16 7.84
CA GLY A 159 -19.98 9.04 6.48
C GLY A 159 -18.69 9.82 6.19
N ALA A 160 -18.18 10.60 7.15
CA ALA A 160 -16.96 11.37 6.95
C ALA A 160 -15.70 10.53 6.82
N TRP A 161 -15.76 9.25 7.21
CA TRP A 161 -14.66 8.28 7.08
C TRP A 161 -15.23 6.94 6.64
N ALA A 162 -14.73 6.42 5.53
CA ALA A 162 -15.13 5.12 4.98
C ALA A 162 -13.92 4.33 4.44
N THR A 163 -14.09 3.02 4.36
CA THR A 163 -13.07 2.11 3.80
C THR A 163 -13.67 1.21 2.73
N THR A 164 -13.09 1.21 1.54
CA THR A 164 -13.36 0.22 0.48
C THR A 164 -12.49 -1.00 0.74
N ARG A 165 -13.12 -2.14 1.05
CA ARG A 165 -12.45 -3.40 1.34
C ARG A 165 -12.66 -4.37 0.18
N PHE A 166 -11.56 -4.84 -0.40
CA PHE A 166 -11.59 -5.78 -1.52
C PHE A 166 -11.72 -7.23 -1.07
N VAL A 167 -11.38 -7.52 0.18
CA VAL A 167 -11.47 -8.84 0.79
C VAL A 167 -12.25 -8.79 2.10
N ASP A 168 -12.83 -9.91 2.49
CA ASP A 168 -13.50 -10.04 3.78
C ASP A 168 -12.46 -9.91 4.92
N PRO A 169 -12.60 -8.93 5.81
CA PRO A 169 -11.66 -8.75 6.92
C PRO A 169 -11.66 -9.90 7.93
N SER A 170 -12.67 -10.77 7.91
CA SER A 170 -12.75 -11.95 8.77
C SER A 170 -12.13 -13.22 8.16
N ASP A 171 -11.70 -13.15 6.90
CA ASP A 171 -11.07 -14.29 6.23
C ASP A 171 -9.61 -14.45 6.69
N LEU A 172 -9.37 -15.39 7.59
CA LEU A 172 -8.06 -15.65 8.18
C LEU A 172 -7.02 -16.18 7.19
N ARG A 173 -7.42 -16.53 5.97
CA ARG A 173 -6.48 -16.95 4.91
C ARG A 173 -5.62 -15.80 4.43
N HIS A 174 -6.13 -14.56 4.45
CA HIS A 174 -5.34 -13.39 4.11
C HIS A 174 -4.39 -13.00 5.26
N ASP A 175 -3.14 -12.72 4.94
CA ASP A 175 -2.17 -12.13 5.86
C ASP A 175 -1.72 -10.71 5.46
N MET A 176 -2.32 -10.19 4.39
CA MET A 176 -2.22 -8.83 3.92
C MET A 176 -3.60 -8.32 3.49
N HIS A 177 -3.93 -7.09 3.88
CA HIS A 177 -5.04 -6.35 3.30
C HIS A 177 -4.52 -5.13 2.54
N CYS A 178 -5.05 -4.94 1.32
CA CYS A 178 -4.90 -3.71 0.58
C CYS A 178 -6.29 -3.11 0.40
N THR A 179 -6.50 -1.87 0.87
CA THR A 179 -7.80 -1.21 0.94
C THR A 179 -7.69 0.25 0.52
N ILE A 180 -8.81 0.93 0.26
CA ILE A 180 -8.83 2.37 0.08
C ILE A 180 -9.55 3.00 1.27
N VAL A 181 -8.88 3.95 1.90
CA VAL A 181 -9.48 4.78 2.94
C VAL A 181 -9.84 6.12 2.34
N THR A 182 -11.07 6.56 2.62
CA THR A 182 -11.63 7.81 2.10
C THR A 182 -12.16 8.66 3.24
N PHE A 183 -11.76 9.92 3.25
CA PHE A 183 -12.31 10.97 4.10
C PHE A 183 -13.00 12.02 3.24
N GLU A 184 -14.19 12.43 3.65
CA GLU A 184 -14.82 13.65 3.16
C GLU A 184 -14.06 14.88 3.71
N PRO A 185 -14.21 16.07 3.08
CA PRO A 185 -13.60 17.29 3.60
C PRO A 185 -13.93 17.51 5.08
N GLY A 186 -12.88 17.67 5.91
CA GLY A 186 -13.01 17.80 7.36
C GLY A 186 -13.14 16.46 8.10
N GLY A 187 -13.13 15.33 7.41
CA GLY A 187 -13.08 14.02 8.03
C GLY A 187 -11.78 13.80 8.82
N VAL A 188 -11.87 13.08 9.94
CA VAL A 188 -10.76 12.98 10.90
C VAL A 188 -10.63 11.57 11.47
N ILE A 189 -9.39 11.20 11.83
CA ILE A 189 -9.10 10.24 12.90
C ILE A 189 -8.80 11.10 14.14
N PRO A 190 -9.74 11.24 15.09
CA PRO A 190 -9.69 12.29 16.11
C PRO A 190 -8.83 11.95 17.34
N PHE A 191 -8.15 10.82 17.32
CA PHE A 191 -7.29 10.34 18.41
C PHE A 191 -6.01 9.75 17.85
N ALA A 192 -5.01 9.63 18.71
CA ALA A 192 -3.77 8.95 18.34
C ALA A 192 -4.01 7.44 18.32
N GLU A 193 -4.44 6.93 17.17
CA GLU A 193 -4.60 5.51 16.91
C GLU A 193 -3.24 4.81 16.91
N THR A 194 -3.16 3.62 17.51
CA THR A 194 -1.97 2.77 17.47
C THR A 194 -2.38 1.30 17.45
N HIS A 195 -1.66 0.50 16.69
CA HIS A 195 -1.92 -0.93 16.57
C HIS A 195 -0.68 -1.69 16.08
N VAL A 196 -0.74 -3.01 16.17
CA VAL A 196 0.39 -3.90 15.84
C VAL A 196 0.70 -3.93 14.34
N MET A 197 -0.29 -3.64 13.49
CA MET A 197 -0.10 -3.68 12.04
C MET A 197 0.86 -2.60 11.59
N GLU A 198 1.76 -2.98 10.71
CA GLU A 198 2.57 -2.09 9.91
C GLU A 198 1.83 -1.69 8.66
N HIS A 199 1.99 -0.47 8.19
CA HIS A 199 1.34 -0.03 6.97
C HIS A 199 2.21 0.78 6.04
N GLY A 200 1.87 0.69 4.73
CA GLY A 200 2.20 1.69 3.73
C GLY A 200 0.92 2.34 3.21
N LEU A 201 0.98 3.65 3.02
CA LEU A 201 -0.12 4.47 2.52
C LEU A 201 0.34 5.31 1.34
N TYR A 202 -0.29 5.12 0.19
CA TYR A 202 -0.07 5.99 -0.98
C TYR A 202 -1.27 6.90 -1.18
N VAL A 203 -1.06 8.22 -1.14
CA VAL A 203 -2.13 9.20 -1.30
C VAL A 203 -2.58 9.23 -2.76
N LEU A 204 -3.81 8.82 -3.01
CA LEU A 204 -4.45 8.80 -4.33
C LEU A 204 -5.03 10.15 -4.70
N GLU A 205 -5.64 10.86 -3.73
CA GLU A 205 -6.40 12.07 -3.98
C GLU A 205 -6.37 13.00 -2.76
N GLY A 206 -6.37 14.31 -3.03
CA GLY A 206 -6.54 15.34 -2.01
C GLY A 206 -5.30 15.58 -1.16
N LYS A 207 -5.54 16.17 0.01
CA LYS A 207 -4.50 16.46 1.00
C LYS A 207 -5.04 16.40 2.42
N ALA A 208 -4.13 16.16 3.36
CA ALA A 208 -4.42 16.09 4.78
C ALA A 208 -3.23 16.58 5.60
N VAL A 209 -3.50 16.87 6.87
CA VAL A 209 -2.47 16.91 7.89
C VAL A 209 -2.51 15.58 8.64
N TYR A 210 -1.42 14.86 8.61
CA TYR A 210 -1.27 13.55 9.23
C TYR A 210 -0.37 13.65 10.46
N ARG A 211 -0.81 13.11 11.58
CA ARG A 211 0.07 12.90 12.73
C ARG A 211 0.80 11.57 12.53
N LEU A 212 2.11 11.61 12.57
CA LEU A 212 2.99 10.46 12.48
C LEU A 212 3.92 10.47 13.69
N ASN A 213 3.70 9.55 14.63
CA ASN A 213 4.36 9.56 15.93
C ASN A 213 4.07 10.86 16.70
N GLN A 214 5.09 11.74 16.84
CA GLN A 214 4.96 13.04 17.51
C GLN A 214 4.82 14.19 16.52
N ASP A 215 5.03 13.94 15.25
CA ASP A 215 5.14 14.96 14.22
C ASP A 215 3.83 15.14 13.45
N TRP A 216 3.62 16.34 12.94
CA TRP A 216 2.52 16.69 12.05
C TRP A 216 3.04 16.94 10.66
N VAL A 217 2.49 16.25 9.68
CA VAL A 217 2.96 16.22 8.30
C VAL A 217 1.84 16.61 7.37
N GLU A 218 2.06 17.58 6.51
CA GLU A 218 1.18 17.79 5.37
C GLU A 218 1.49 16.74 4.29
N VAL A 219 0.45 16.03 3.83
CA VAL A 219 0.54 15.04 2.77
C VAL A 219 -0.47 15.34 1.69
N GLU A 220 -0.11 15.04 0.44
CA GLU A 220 -0.96 15.28 -0.72
C GLU A 220 -0.86 14.15 -1.75
N ALA A 221 -1.76 14.16 -2.74
CA ALA A 221 -1.78 13.15 -3.80
C ALA A 221 -0.40 12.92 -4.40
N GLY A 222 0.04 11.66 -4.42
CA GLY A 222 1.35 11.23 -4.88
C GLY A 222 2.39 11.01 -3.78
N ASP A 223 2.12 11.43 -2.54
CA ASP A 223 2.99 11.12 -1.41
C ASP A 223 2.77 9.68 -0.94
N PHE A 224 3.81 9.12 -0.36
CA PHE A 224 3.78 7.82 0.31
C PHE A 224 4.20 7.96 1.77
N MET A 225 3.52 7.26 2.65
CA MET A 225 3.87 7.13 4.06
C MET A 225 4.06 5.67 4.42
N TRP A 226 5.07 5.38 5.21
CA TRP A 226 5.23 4.11 5.90
C TRP A 226 5.14 4.33 7.41
N LEU A 227 4.40 3.49 8.09
CA LEU A 227 4.24 3.49 9.53
C LEU A 227 4.63 2.12 10.08
N ARG A 228 5.55 2.14 11.00
CA ARG A 228 5.95 0.94 11.74
C ARG A 228 4.80 0.48 12.65
N ALA A 229 4.84 -0.78 13.04
CA ALA A 229 4.02 -1.31 14.12
C ALA A 229 4.04 -0.37 15.33
N PHE A 230 2.86 -0.10 15.88
CA PHE A 230 2.61 0.80 17.02
C PHE A 230 2.94 2.28 16.80
N CYS A 231 3.23 2.73 15.58
CA CYS A 231 3.36 4.16 15.31
C CYS A 231 2.04 4.89 15.60
N PRO A 232 1.98 5.82 16.54
CA PRO A 232 0.78 6.62 16.77
C PRO A 232 0.45 7.47 15.55
N GLN A 233 -0.81 7.47 15.14
CA GLN A 233 -1.27 8.19 13.96
C GLN A 233 -2.62 8.88 14.20
N ALA A 234 -2.83 9.99 13.52
CA ALA A 234 -4.11 10.68 13.41
C ALA A 234 -4.19 11.39 12.06
N CYS A 235 -5.38 11.72 11.58
CA CYS A 235 -5.57 12.33 10.28
C CYS A 235 -6.60 13.45 10.34
N TYR A 236 -6.32 14.54 9.63
CA TYR A 236 -7.24 15.65 9.39
C TYR A 236 -7.27 15.94 7.88
N ALA A 237 -8.35 15.55 7.21
CA ALA A 237 -8.58 15.83 5.80
C ALA A 237 -8.90 17.31 5.60
N GLY A 238 -7.85 18.12 5.42
CA GLY A 238 -7.92 19.60 5.40
C GLY A 238 -8.06 20.21 4.01
N GLY A 239 -8.16 19.41 2.95
CA GLY A 239 -8.35 19.89 1.59
C GLY A 239 -9.81 20.25 1.26
N PRO A 240 -10.05 20.93 0.12
CA PRO A 240 -11.40 21.27 -0.34
C PRO A 240 -12.17 20.06 -0.90
N GLY A 241 -11.47 18.99 -1.25
CA GLY A 241 -12.01 17.73 -1.77
C GLY A 241 -11.76 16.56 -0.82
N LYS A 242 -12.16 15.38 -1.26
CA LYS A 242 -11.89 14.15 -0.53
C LYS A 242 -10.40 13.93 -0.36
N PHE A 243 -10.03 13.27 0.73
CA PHE A 243 -8.71 12.73 0.93
C PHE A 243 -8.78 11.20 0.86
N ARG A 244 -8.03 10.60 -0.07
CA ARG A 244 -8.06 9.17 -0.32
C ARG A 244 -6.65 8.61 -0.39
N TYR A 245 -6.45 7.43 0.18
CA TYR A 245 -5.19 6.72 0.06
C TYR A 245 -5.38 5.21 -0.09
N LEU A 246 -4.50 4.61 -0.87
CA LEU A 246 -4.30 3.18 -0.93
C LEU A 246 -3.50 2.76 0.30
N LEU A 247 -4.09 1.91 1.12
CA LEU A 247 -3.50 1.38 2.34
C LEU A 247 -3.21 -0.10 2.16
N TYR A 248 -2.00 -0.54 2.44
CA TYR A 248 -1.72 -1.94 2.70
C TYR A 248 -1.25 -2.13 4.14
N LYS A 249 -1.59 -3.26 4.73
CA LYS A 249 -1.19 -3.62 6.08
C LYS A 249 -1.14 -5.13 6.26
N ASP A 250 -0.28 -5.60 7.17
CA ASP A 250 -0.29 -6.97 7.64
C ASP A 250 -1.54 -7.22 8.47
N VAL A 251 -2.10 -8.42 8.33
CA VAL A 251 -3.27 -8.88 9.08
C VAL A 251 -3.09 -10.34 9.46
N ASN A 252 -3.72 -10.78 10.52
CA ASN A 252 -3.75 -12.17 10.99
C ASN A 252 -2.37 -12.79 11.34
N ARG A 253 -1.33 -12.48 10.58
CA ARG A 253 0.07 -12.86 10.82
C ARG A 253 0.91 -11.60 10.83
N HIS A 254 0.99 -10.98 12.01
CA HIS A 254 1.71 -9.74 12.19
C HIS A 254 3.22 -9.94 12.24
N MET A 255 3.94 -8.87 11.98
CA MET A 255 5.38 -8.85 12.10
C MET A 255 5.83 -9.43 13.45
N LYS A 256 6.77 -10.35 13.42
CA LYS A 256 7.35 -10.90 14.64
C LYS A 256 8.15 -9.80 15.34
N LEU A 257 7.70 -9.41 16.50
CA LEU A 257 8.45 -8.54 17.39
C LEU A 257 9.59 -9.37 18.00
N ALA A 258 10.71 -9.45 17.29
CA ALA A 258 11.85 -10.18 17.75
C ALA A 258 12.47 -9.48 18.95
N HIS A 259 12.59 -10.18 20.08
CA HIS A 259 13.52 -9.81 21.13
C HIS A 259 14.95 -9.99 20.60
N HIS A 260 15.59 -8.93 20.20
CA HIS A 260 17.03 -8.95 20.01
C HIS A 260 17.70 -8.90 21.38
N SER A 261 17.85 -10.07 22.01
CA SER A 261 18.68 -10.24 23.20
C SER A 261 20.19 -10.28 22.88
N ARG A 262 20.58 -9.71 21.75
CA ARG A 262 21.99 -9.58 21.36
C ARG A 262 22.25 -8.16 20.87
N LEU A 263 22.53 -7.29 21.79
CA LEU A 263 23.40 -6.15 21.59
C LEU A 263 24.81 -6.56 21.97
#